data_ccc6324716b217d6fb43e5d392164170
#
_entry.id   ccc6324716b217d6fb43e5d392164170
#
_cell.length_a   1.000
_cell.length_b   1.000
_cell.length_c   1.000
_cell.angle_alpha   90.00
_cell.angle_beta   90.00
_cell.angle_gamma   90.00
#
_symmetry.space_group_name_H-M   'P 1'
#
loop_
_entity.id
_entity.type
_entity.pdbx_description
1 polymer ?
#
loop_
_entity_poly.entity_id
_entity_poly.type
_entity_poly.pdbx_seq_one_letter_code
_entity_poly.pdbx_strand_id
1 'polypeptide(L)'
;MNKAPSAAEMNGGRLPLKKRKRILAGCLGLEVDMPVRQRGDSPKVRAAKSKSTSAVQKRMNQLNSLMELELRLAANYPTAGSGLVIVLTYDDDHLPRSRKEAQRRFKYFLSKLRAARREAGLPAPRVIYAPEVLTSATGRWHHHIVLDNTGDDLAMVRRCWIYGSDIDCEKLRVDDEKNHETLARYMSKELREAQEYESKPGLHGWGCTRNCLKPEVDVVLVEDGDRLEAPRGAAVLLHEERRTEFSGYEILKYRLGSGAFRRPARARRRRRR
;
A
#
# COMPACT_ATOMS: atom_id res chain seq x y z
N MET A 1 11.60 50.21 20.54
CA MET A 1 11.00 48.87 20.47
C MET A 1 11.74 48.08 19.40
N ASN A 2 12.71 47.27 19.81
CA ASN A 2 13.46 46.42 18.87
C ASN A 2 12.57 45.26 18.44
N LYS A 3 12.29 45.20 17.15
CA LYS A 3 11.58 44.06 16.51
C LYS A 3 12.48 42.85 16.61
N ALA A 4 11.97 41.74 17.17
CA ALA A 4 12.72 40.50 17.18
C ALA A 4 13.09 40.10 15.75
N PRO A 5 14.32 39.60 15.48
CA PRO A 5 14.76 39.22 14.15
C PRO A 5 13.89 38.10 13.61
N SER A 6 13.58 38.15 12.33
CA SER A 6 12.81 37.09 11.66
C SER A 6 13.61 35.77 11.64
N ALA A 7 12.95 34.62 11.55
CA ALA A 7 13.60 33.31 11.48
C ALA A 7 14.62 33.22 10.33
N ALA A 8 14.45 33.98 9.25
CA ALA A 8 15.40 34.09 8.14
C ALA A 8 16.70 34.83 8.51
N GLU A 9 16.61 35.86 9.37
CA GLU A 9 17.78 36.65 9.84
C GLU A 9 18.64 35.86 10.85
N MET A 10 18.02 34.90 11.58
CA MET A 10 18.75 34.05 12.52
C MET A 10 19.53 32.89 11.85
N ASN A 11 19.22 32.53 10.61
CA ASN A 11 19.85 31.38 9.89
C ASN A 11 20.85 31.81 8.81
N GLY A 12 21.37 33.01 8.82
CA GLY A 12 22.39 33.47 7.86
C GLY A 12 21.92 33.39 6.40
N GLY A 13 20.63 33.65 6.13
CA GLY A 13 20.07 33.71 4.78
C GLY A 13 19.78 32.36 4.12
N ARG A 14 19.97 31.23 4.81
CA ARG A 14 19.52 29.94 4.31
C ARG A 14 18.05 29.78 4.60
N LEU A 15 17.25 29.54 3.54
CA LEU A 15 15.85 29.16 3.68
C LEU A 15 15.74 27.84 4.45
N PRO A 16 14.71 27.68 5.31
CA PRO A 16 14.47 26.42 5.99
C PRO A 16 14.27 25.32 4.95
N LEU A 17 14.77 24.12 5.25
CA LEU A 17 14.72 22.98 4.35
C LEU A 17 13.53 22.09 4.70
N LYS A 18 12.88 21.57 3.67
CA LYS A 18 11.90 20.48 3.76
C LYS A 18 12.52 19.18 3.25
N LYS A 19 12.02 18.09 3.75
CA LYS A 19 12.30 16.73 3.24
C LYS A 19 11.15 16.32 2.31
N ARG A 20 11.42 16.24 1.02
CA ARG A 20 10.49 15.76 0.01
C ARG A 20 10.71 14.26 -0.20
N LYS A 21 9.70 13.46 0.11
CA LYS A 21 9.66 12.04 -0.17
C LYS A 21 8.84 11.82 -1.44
N ARG A 22 9.46 11.29 -2.48
CA ARG A 22 8.82 10.91 -3.75
C ARG A 22 8.65 9.40 -3.79
N ILE A 23 7.45 8.96 -4.11
CA ILE A 23 7.12 7.54 -4.25
C ILE A 23 6.49 7.34 -5.62
N LEU A 24 7.05 6.43 -6.42
CA LEU A 24 6.52 6.05 -7.73
C LEU A 24 6.12 4.58 -7.72
N ALA A 25 4.89 4.31 -8.11
CA ALA A 25 4.30 2.98 -8.14
C ALA A 25 3.50 2.80 -9.43
N GLY A 26 4.11 2.18 -10.44
CA GLY A 26 3.49 2.12 -11.77
C GLY A 26 3.19 3.53 -12.29
N CYS A 27 1.94 3.80 -12.64
CA CYS A 27 1.51 5.12 -13.08
C CYS A 27 1.16 6.08 -11.92
N LEU A 28 1.15 5.61 -10.67
CA LEU A 28 0.78 6.39 -9.50
C LEU A 28 2.01 7.02 -8.85
N GLY A 29 1.99 8.34 -8.70
CA GLY A 29 2.98 9.12 -7.96
C GLY A 29 2.41 9.69 -6.67
N LEU A 30 3.22 9.68 -5.63
CA LEU A 30 2.92 10.31 -4.35
C LEU A 30 4.13 11.08 -3.88
N GLU A 31 3.97 12.36 -3.66
CA GLU A 31 5.00 13.22 -3.06
C GLU A 31 4.52 13.77 -1.71
N VAL A 32 5.43 13.79 -0.75
CA VAL A 32 5.13 14.27 0.60
C VAL A 32 6.25 15.17 1.07
N ASP A 33 5.94 16.43 1.32
CA ASP A 33 6.83 17.38 1.95
C ASP A 33 6.65 17.37 3.47
N MET A 34 7.74 17.24 4.19
CA MET A 34 7.79 17.23 5.64
C MET A 34 8.89 18.17 6.14
N PRO A 35 8.70 18.89 7.26
CA PRO A 35 9.76 19.68 7.85
C PRO A 35 10.94 18.79 8.24
N VAL A 36 12.15 19.31 8.05
CA VAL A 36 13.36 18.65 8.57
C VAL A 36 13.40 18.82 10.07
N ARG A 37 13.47 17.74 10.82
CA ARG A 37 13.66 17.78 12.26
C ARG A 37 15.08 18.28 12.58
N GLN A 38 15.19 19.25 13.47
CA GLN A 38 16.49 19.69 13.95
C GLN A 38 17.17 18.62 14.82
N ARG A 39 18.52 18.67 14.84
CA ARG A 39 19.33 17.70 15.59
C ARG A 39 19.15 17.92 17.09
N GLY A 40 18.23 17.29 17.70
CA GLY A 40 17.80 17.47 19.12
C GLY A 40 16.39 16.92 19.33
N ASP A 41 15.58 16.89 18.27
CA ASP A 41 14.19 16.45 18.32
C ASP A 41 14.03 14.92 18.20
N SER A 42 15.10 14.17 18.07
CA SER A 42 15.05 12.72 18.04
C SER A 42 14.75 12.18 19.43
N PRO A 43 13.70 11.38 19.61
CA PRO A 43 13.44 10.73 20.89
C PRO A 43 14.67 9.89 21.26
N LYS A 44 15.28 10.20 22.41
CA LYS A 44 16.54 9.59 22.87
C LYS A 44 16.45 8.07 23.08
N VAL A 45 15.24 7.55 23.32
CA VAL A 45 14.96 6.12 23.45
C VAL A 45 13.55 5.87 22.96
N ARG A 46 13.37 4.83 22.15
CA ARG A 46 12.02 4.35 21.78
C ARG A 46 11.43 3.67 23.01
N ALA A 47 10.65 4.41 23.79
CA ALA A 47 9.96 3.84 24.94
C ALA A 47 9.14 2.61 24.52
N ALA A 48 9.16 1.56 25.34
CA ALA A 48 8.27 0.42 25.15
C ALA A 48 6.83 0.94 25.11
N LYS A 49 6.02 0.43 24.16
CA LYS A 49 4.66 0.88 23.94
C LYS A 49 3.78 0.47 25.12
N SER A 50 3.68 1.35 26.13
CA SER A 50 2.93 1.10 27.37
C SER A 50 1.47 1.55 27.30
N LYS A 51 1.07 2.34 26.29
CA LYS A 51 -0.28 2.89 26.16
C LYS A 51 -0.97 2.39 24.88
N SER A 52 -2.30 2.21 24.96
CA SER A 52 -3.13 1.95 23.79
C SER A 52 -2.99 3.07 22.77
N THR A 53 -3.00 2.73 21.48
CA THR A 53 -2.94 3.71 20.40
C THR A 53 -4.18 4.59 20.45
N SER A 54 -4.02 5.92 20.44
CA SER A 54 -5.15 6.87 20.43
C SER A 54 -6.02 6.67 19.17
N ALA A 55 -7.30 7.06 19.22
CA ALA A 55 -8.22 6.98 18.09
C ALA A 55 -7.68 7.70 16.86
N VAL A 56 -7.08 8.90 17.05
CA VAL A 56 -6.42 9.67 15.98
C VAL A 56 -5.28 8.88 15.36
N GLN A 57 -4.41 8.29 16.17
CA GLN A 57 -3.29 7.49 15.68
C GLN A 57 -3.76 6.20 14.98
N LYS A 58 -4.85 5.56 15.45
CA LYS A 58 -5.46 4.42 14.76
C LYS A 58 -5.92 4.82 13.37
N ARG A 59 -6.66 5.93 13.25
CA ARG A 59 -7.13 6.46 11.97
C ARG A 59 -5.97 6.78 11.02
N MET A 60 -4.91 7.42 11.52
CA MET A 60 -3.71 7.71 10.71
C MET A 60 -3.03 6.43 10.22
N ASN A 61 -2.91 5.42 11.07
CA ASN A 61 -2.33 4.13 10.69
C ASN A 61 -3.17 3.41 9.62
N GLN A 62 -4.50 3.49 9.72
CA GLN A 62 -5.42 2.94 8.70
C GLN A 62 -5.27 3.65 7.36
N LEU A 63 -5.23 4.98 7.34
CA LEU A 63 -5.03 5.76 6.12
C LEU A 63 -3.66 5.47 5.48
N ASN A 64 -2.61 5.37 6.28
CA ASN A 64 -1.28 5.01 5.79
C ASN A 64 -1.25 3.60 5.21
N SER A 65 -1.90 2.64 5.86
CA SER A 65 -1.99 1.25 5.38
C SER A 65 -2.78 1.15 4.07
N LEU A 66 -3.87 1.92 3.94
CA LEU A 66 -4.65 2.00 2.71
C LEU A 66 -3.82 2.57 1.55
N MET A 67 -3.12 3.67 1.78
CA MET A 67 -2.25 4.30 0.79
C MET A 67 -1.10 3.37 0.38
N GLU A 68 -0.52 2.64 1.33
CA GLU A 68 0.52 1.65 1.05
C GLU A 68 0.00 0.48 0.20
N LEU A 69 -1.23 0.00 0.46
CA LEU A 69 -1.89 -1.03 -0.34
C LEU A 69 -2.13 -0.52 -1.77
N GLU A 70 -2.67 0.67 -1.94
CA GLU A 70 -2.89 1.30 -3.24
C GLU A 70 -1.59 1.39 -4.05
N LEU A 71 -0.53 1.92 -3.46
CA LEU A 71 0.80 1.99 -4.09
C LEU A 71 1.34 0.60 -4.44
N ARG A 72 1.09 -0.40 -3.59
CA ARG A 72 1.52 -1.77 -3.85
C ARG A 72 0.76 -2.40 -5.02
N LEU A 73 -0.56 -2.17 -5.09
CA LEU A 73 -1.39 -2.59 -6.23
C LEU A 73 -0.91 -1.94 -7.52
N ALA A 74 -0.72 -0.63 -7.53
CA ALA A 74 -0.28 0.11 -8.69
C ALA A 74 1.12 -0.32 -9.19
N ALA A 75 2.05 -0.65 -8.28
CA ALA A 75 3.38 -1.13 -8.65
C ALA A 75 3.37 -2.52 -9.30
N ASN A 76 2.41 -3.38 -8.94
CA ASN A 76 2.35 -4.77 -9.41
C ASN A 76 1.37 -4.97 -10.56
N TYR A 77 0.31 -4.18 -10.62
CA TYR A 77 -0.78 -4.31 -11.58
C TYR A 77 -1.11 -2.94 -12.20
N PRO A 78 -0.19 -2.36 -13.00
CA PRO A 78 -0.28 -0.96 -13.43
C PRO A 78 -1.39 -0.66 -14.43
N THR A 79 -1.93 -1.68 -15.11
CA THR A 79 -2.94 -1.51 -16.16
C THR A 79 -4.15 -2.41 -15.93
N ALA A 80 -5.28 -2.03 -16.51
CA ALA A 80 -6.47 -2.86 -16.52
C ALA A 80 -6.16 -4.25 -17.11
N GLY A 81 -6.68 -5.30 -16.49
CA GLY A 81 -6.46 -6.69 -16.91
C GLY A 81 -5.08 -7.26 -16.60
N SER A 82 -4.13 -6.48 -16.05
CA SER A 82 -2.81 -6.99 -15.63
C SER A 82 -2.88 -7.89 -14.39
N GLY A 83 -4.01 -7.91 -13.70
CA GLY A 83 -4.30 -8.75 -12.56
C GLY A 83 -5.71 -9.32 -12.62
N LEU A 84 -5.95 -10.34 -11.81
CA LEU A 84 -7.25 -10.90 -11.50
C LEU A 84 -7.59 -10.58 -10.04
N VAL A 85 -8.78 -10.04 -9.81
CA VAL A 85 -9.36 -9.85 -8.48
C VAL A 85 -10.19 -11.08 -8.18
N ILE A 86 -9.86 -11.81 -7.13
CA ILE A 86 -10.44 -13.10 -6.84
C ILE A 86 -10.92 -13.14 -5.39
N VAL A 87 -12.11 -13.65 -5.17
CA VAL A 87 -12.63 -14.00 -3.85
C VAL A 87 -12.68 -15.53 -3.73
N LEU A 88 -11.98 -16.05 -2.73
CA LEU A 88 -11.95 -17.49 -2.42
C LEU A 88 -12.84 -17.74 -1.21
N THR A 89 -13.93 -18.47 -1.40
CA THR A 89 -14.90 -18.79 -0.35
C THR A 89 -14.71 -20.25 0.10
N TYR A 90 -15.02 -20.54 1.36
CA TYR A 90 -15.02 -21.89 1.91
C TYR A 90 -16.40 -22.51 1.80
N ASP A 91 -16.46 -23.79 1.42
CA ASP A 91 -17.68 -24.61 1.54
C ASP A 91 -17.94 -24.95 3.02
N ASP A 92 -19.16 -25.33 3.36
CA ASP A 92 -19.58 -25.63 4.73
C ASP A 92 -18.72 -26.70 5.41
N ASP A 93 -18.34 -27.75 4.68
CA ASP A 93 -17.48 -28.84 5.16
C ASP A 93 -16.03 -28.39 5.41
N HIS A 94 -15.66 -27.25 4.87
CA HIS A 94 -14.30 -26.72 4.95
C HIS A 94 -14.21 -25.40 5.73
N LEU A 95 -15.24 -25.03 6.48
CA LEU A 95 -15.18 -23.79 7.27
C LEU A 95 -14.03 -23.86 8.29
N PRO A 96 -13.11 -22.87 8.31
CA PRO A 96 -12.03 -22.86 9.28
C PRO A 96 -12.58 -22.51 10.67
N ARG A 97 -12.12 -23.24 11.67
CA ARG A 97 -12.53 -23.01 13.08
C ARG A 97 -11.86 -21.79 13.71
N SER A 98 -10.85 -21.25 13.06
CA SER A 98 -10.10 -20.11 13.57
C SER A 98 -9.37 -19.37 12.44
N ARG A 99 -9.06 -18.09 12.69
CA ARG A 99 -8.22 -17.29 11.80
C ARG A 99 -6.85 -17.94 11.50
N LYS A 100 -6.24 -18.58 12.49
CA LYS A 100 -4.97 -19.29 12.33
C LYS A 100 -5.10 -20.46 11.34
N GLU A 101 -6.22 -21.16 11.37
CA GLU A 101 -6.50 -22.24 10.44
C GLU A 101 -6.74 -21.70 9.02
N ALA A 102 -7.56 -20.66 8.86
CA ALA A 102 -7.76 -20.00 7.58
C ALA A 102 -6.43 -19.55 6.96
N GLN A 103 -5.55 -18.90 7.75
CA GLN A 103 -4.22 -18.49 7.29
C GLN A 103 -3.35 -19.68 6.88
N ARG A 104 -3.40 -20.79 7.60
CA ARG A 104 -2.65 -22.00 7.25
C ARG A 104 -3.12 -22.57 5.91
N ARG A 105 -4.44 -22.66 5.70
CA ARG A 105 -5.04 -23.13 4.45
C ARG A 105 -4.70 -22.22 3.28
N PHE A 106 -4.76 -20.93 3.49
CA PHE A 106 -4.36 -19.95 2.48
C PHE A 106 -2.88 -20.05 2.10
N LYS A 107 -1.98 -20.23 3.06
CA LYS A 107 -0.55 -20.48 2.79
C LYS A 107 -0.34 -21.76 2.00
N TYR A 108 -1.10 -22.81 2.29
CA TYR A 108 -1.07 -24.05 1.52
C TYR A 108 -1.52 -23.83 0.08
N PHE A 109 -2.63 -23.11 -0.13
CA PHE A 109 -3.08 -22.70 -1.46
C PHE A 109 -1.99 -21.95 -2.24
N LEU A 110 -1.37 -20.93 -1.64
CA LEU A 110 -0.27 -20.20 -2.29
C LEU A 110 0.91 -21.09 -2.66
N SER A 111 1.20 -22.10 -1.86
CA SER A 111 2.24 -23.10 -2.16
C SER A 111 1.88 -23.95 -3.37
N LYS A 112 0.63 -24.42 -3.44
CA LYS A 112 0.10 -25.20 -4.58
C LYS A 112 0.08 -24.37 -5.87
N LEU A 113 -0.39 -23.13 -5.80
CA LEU A 113 -0.42 -22.23 -6.96
C LEU A 113 0.99 -21.94 -7.49
N ARG A 114 1.97 -21.77 -6.59
CA ARG A 114 3.37 -21.59 -6.99
C ARG A 114 3.94 -22.85 -7.67
N ALA A 115 3.60 -24.04 -7.18
CA ALA A 115 4.01 -25.29 -7.80
C ALA A 115 3.36 -25.46 -9.19
N ALA A 116 2.06 -25.21 -9.31
CA ALA A 116 1.33 -25.29 -10.58
C ALA A 116 1.89 -24.36 -11.65
N ARG A 117 2.21 -23.10 -11.30
CA ARG A 117 2.85 -22.18 -12.25
C ARG A 117 4.24 -22.63 -12.66
N ARG A 118 5.05 -23.15 -11.74
CA ARG A 118 6.37 -23.70 -12.05
C ARG A 118 6.28 -24.88 -13.01
N GLU A 119 5.34 -25.79 -12.81
CA GLU A 119 5.07 -26.94 -13.70
C GLU A 119 4.65 -26.48 -15.10
N ALA A 120 3.90 -25.38 -15.19
CA ALA A 120 3.49 -24.76 -16.45
C ALA A 120 4.57 -23.87 -17.08
N GLY A 121 5.78 -23.79 -16.51
CA GLY A 121 6.85 -22.90 -17.02
C GLY A 121 6.56 -21.41 -16.82
N LEU A 122 5.60 -21.05 -15.97
CA LEU A 122 5.19 -19.67 -15.72
C LEU A 122 5.97 -19.04 -14.55
N PRO A 123 6.09 -17.71 -14.51
CA PRO A 123 6.68 -17.01 -13.38
C PRO A 123 5.96 -17.29 -12.07
N ALA A 124 6.69 -17.24 -10.96
CA ALA A 124 6.07 -17.38 -9.64
C ALA A 124 4.98 -16.32 -9.43
N PRO A 125 3.80 -16.69 -8.90
CA PRO A 125 2.65 -15.79 -8.80
C PRO A 125 2.97 -14.61 -7.87
N ARG A 126 2.65 -13.40 -8.32
CA ARG A 126 2.60 -12.22 -7.46
C ARG A 126 1.18 -12.11 -6.93
N VAL A 127 1.05 -12.16 -5.62
CA VAL A 127 -0.26 -12.11 -4.96
C VAL A 127 -0.25 -11.04 -3.88
N ILE A 128 -1.20 -10.12 -3.96
CA ILE A 128 -1.56 -9.21 -2.88
C ILE A 128 -2.88 -9.71 -2.32
N TYR A 129 -3.00 -9.81 -1.00
CA TYR A 129 -4.17 -10.41 -0.37
C TYR A 129 -4.58 -9.67 0.89
N ALA A 130 -5.87 -9.61 1.15
CA ALA A 130 -6.40 -9.24 2.46
C ALA A 130 -6.58 -10.52 3.29
N PRO A 131 -6.18 -10.50 4.57
CA PRO A 131 -6.45 -11.61 5.46
C PRO A 131 -7.95 -11.86 5.53
N GLU A 132 -8.28 -13.11 5.69
CA GLU A 132 -9.64 -13.60 5.88
C GLU A 132 -10.36 -12.84 7.00
N VAL A 133 -11.56 -12.43 6.72
CA VAL A 133 -12.45 -11.76 7.66
C VAL A 133 -13.75 -12.53 7.73
N LEU A 134 -14.26 -12.70 8.93
CA LEU A 134 -15.61 -13.21 9.12
C LEU A 134 -16.56 -12.06 8.82
N THR A 135 -17.28 -12.10 7.71
CA THR A 135 -18.29 -11.08 7.44
C THR A 135 -19.49 -11.28 8.35
N SER A 136 -19.88 -10.20 9.01
CA SER A 136 -21.08 -10.19 9.87
C SER A 136 -22.37 -10.56 9.13
N ALA A 137 -22.42 -10.35 7.81
CA ALA A 137 -23.59 -10.64 7.00
C ALA A 137 -23.77 -12.13 6.65
N THR A 138 -22.68 -12.88 6.46
CA THR A 138 -22.74 -14.28 6.02
C THR A 138 -22.13 -15.27 7.00
N GLY A 139 -21.36 -14.79 7.99
CA GLY A 139 -20.65 -15.64 8.94
C GLY A 139 -19.56 -16.52 8.32
N ARG A 140 -19.24 -16.32 7.03
CA ARG A 140 -18.29 -17.16 6.29
C ARG A 140 -16.94 -16.48 6.15
N TRP A 141 -15.90 -17.26 6.27
CA TRP A 141 -14.54 -16.85 5.96
C TRP A 141 -14.33 -16.79 4.45
N HIS A 142 -13.57 -15.79 3.98
CA HIS A 142 -13.13 -15.71 2.60
C HIS A 142 -11.80 -14.96 2.48
N HIS A 143 -11.16 -15.07 1.33
CA HIS A 143 -9.92 -14.37 1.05
C HIS A 143 -10.07 -13.51 -0.19
N HIS A 144 -9.80 -12.22 -0.06
CA HIS A 144 -9.65 -11.32 -1.20
C HIS A 144 -8.21 -11.36 -1.67
N ILE A 145 -7.99 -11.68 -2.93
CA ILE A 145 -6.67 -11.71 -3.53
C ILE A 145 -6.64 -10.95 -4.85
N VAL A 146 -5.48 -10.36 -5.15
CA VAL A 146 -5.15 -9.87 -6.48
C VAL A 146 -3.94 -10.65 -6.96
N LEU A 147 -4.10 -11.32 -8.09
CA LEU A 147 -3.11 -12.20 -8.71
C LEU A 147 -2.71 -11.64 -10.06
N ASP A 148 -1.43 -11.69 -10.42
CA ASP A 148 -1.00 -11.34 -11.77
C ASP A 148 -1.58 -12.31 -12.81
N ASN A 149 -2.11 -11.73 -13.91
CA ASN A 149 -2.80 -12.47 -14.96
C ASN A 149 -1.79 -12.93 -16.03
N THR A 150 -1.65 -14.25 -16.19
CA THR A 150 -0.82 -14.89 -17.23
C THR A 150 -1.62 -15.62 -18.30
N GLY A 151 -2.97 -15.62 -18.18
CA GLY A 151 -3.90 -16.26 -19.12
C GLY A 151 -4.77 -17.34 -18.45
N ASP A 152 -4.16 -18.44 -18.03
CA ASP A 152 -4.90 -19.61 -17.49
C ASP A 152 -5.00 -19.67 -15.97
N ASP A 153 -4.79 -18.54 -15.32
CA ASP A 153 -4.68 -18.49 -13.85
C ASP A 153 -5.94 -18.89 -13.12
N LEU A 154 -7.14 -18.59 -13.66
CA LEU A 154 -8.39 -18.97 -13.03
C LEU A 154 -8.53 -20.49 -12.95
N ALA A 155 -8.16 -21.23 -14.00
CA ALA A 155 -8.17 -22.68 -13.99
C ALA A 155 -7.18 -23.25 -12.96
N MET A 156 -5.98 -22.63 -12.84
CA MET A 156 -5.00 -23.00 -11.83
C MET A 156 -5.51 -22.73 -10.41
N VAL A 157 -6.14 -21.57 -10.19
CA VAL A 157 -6.71 -21.19 -8.89
C VAL A 157 -7.78 -22.20 -8.49
N ARG A 158 -8.72 -22.55 -9.38
CA ARG A 158 -9.77 -23.54 -9.12
C ARG A 158 -9.20 -24.91 -8.75
N ARG A 159 -8.15 -25.36 -9.44
CA ARG A 159 -7.47 -26.62 -9.13
C ARG A 159 -6.72 -26.59 -7.80
N CYS A 160 -6.17 -25.42 -7.42
CA CYS A 160 -5.36 -25.29 -6.22
C CYS A 160 -6.17 -24.98 -4.95
N TRP A 161 -7.34 -24.32 -5.10
CA TRP A 161 -8.23 -24.00 -4.01
C TRP A 161 -9.18 -25.18 -3.76
N ILE A 162 -8.82 -26.04 -2.82
CA ILE A 162 -9.55 -27.28 -2.53
C ILE A 162 -10.57 -27.15 -1.38
N TYR A 163 -10.79 -25.94 -0.88
CA TYR A 163 -11.60 -25.70 0.32
C TYR A 163 -12.98 -25.11 0.00
N GLY A 164 -13.27 -24.88 -1.28
CA GLY A 164 -14.55 -24.37 -1.73
C GLY A 164 -14.61 -24.27 -3.25
N SER A 165 -15.80 -24.39 -3.77
CA SER A 165 -16.10 -24.32 -5.20
C SER A 165 -16.50 -22.91 -5.65
N ASP A 166 -16.98 -22.10 -4.71
CA ASP A 166 -17.39 -20.72 -4.97
C ASP A 166 -16.17 -19.79 -5.04
N ILE A 167 -15.80 -19.46 -6.29
CA ILE A 167 -14.67 -18.59 -6.62
C ILE A 167 -15.18 -17.51 -7.55
N ASP A 168 -15.34 -16.30 -7.00
CA ASP A 168 -15.59 -15.11 -7.81
C ASP A 168 -14.28 -14.59 -8.39
N CYS A 169 -14.28 -14.22 -9.68
CA CYS A 169 -13.09 -13.78 -10.38
C CYS A 169 -13.42 -12.71 -11.43
N GLU A 170 -12.84 -11.54 -11.25
CA GLU A 170 -12.91 -10.45 -12.21
C GLU A 170 -11.53 -10.02 -12.70
N LYS A 171 -11.46 -9.50 -13.93
CA LYS A 171 -10.26 -8.81 -14.38
C LYS A 171 -10.11 -7.50 -13.61
N LEU A 172 -8.90 -7.23 -13.16
CA LEU A 172 -8.59 -5.95 -12.51
C LEU A 172 -9.02 -4.79 -13.40
N ARG A 173 -9.81 -3.91 -12.86
CA ARG A 173 -10.18 -2.63 -13.46
C ARG A 173 -9.37 -1.53 -12.77
N VAL A 174 -8.76 -0.67 -13.56
CA VAL A 174 -8.11 0.54 -13.06
C VAL A 174 -9.04 1.68 -13.43
N ASP A 175 -9.69 2.28 -12.43
CA ASP A 175 -10.59 3.39 -12.69
C ASP A 175 -9.79 4.64 -13.06
N ASP A 176 -10.36 5.45 -13.95
CA ASP A 176 -9.69 6.62 -14.52
C ASP A 176 -9.50 7.75 -13.52
N GLU A 177 -10.34 7.83 -12.50
CA GLU A 177 -10.30 8.91 -11.51
C GLU A 177 -9.44 8.54 -10.30
N LYS A 178 -9.64 7.34 -9.73
CA LYS A 178 -9.09 6.95 -8.43
C LYS A 178 -7.98 5.90 -8.51
N ASN A 179 -7.65 5.46 -9.70
CA ASN A 179 -6.64 4.43 -9.95
C ASN A 179 -6.98 3.13 -9.17
N HIS A 180 -6.11 2.66 -8.28
CA HIS A 180 -6.31 1.44 -7.47
C HIS A 180 -6.98 1.72 -6.11
N GLU A 181 -7.38 2.95 -5.83
CA GLU A 181 -7.92 3.34 -4.53
C GLU A 181 -9.22 2.62 -4.21
N THR A 182 -10.13 2.48 -5.19
CA THR A 182 -11.40 1.78 -5.00
C THR A 182 -11.19 0.33 -4.57
N LEU A 183 -10.28 -0.39 -5.25
CA LEU A 183 -9.94 -1.76 -4.89
C LEU A 183 -9.24 -1.84 -3.53
N ALA A 184 -8.31 -0.93 -3.24
CA ALA A 184 -7.63 -0.89 -1.94
C ALA A 184 -8.62 -0.63 -0.79
N ARG A 185 -9.61 0.26 -1.00
CA ARG A 185 -10.68 0.52 -0.05
C ARG A 185 -11.57 -0.70 0.16
N TYR A 186 -11.93 -1.39 -0.92
CA TYR A 186 -12.71 -2.62 -0.86
C TYR A 186 -11.98 -3.70 -0.06
N MET A 187 -10.75 -4.03 -0.42
CA MET A 187 -9.94 -5.03 0.28
C MET A 187 -9.66 -4.68 1.75
N SER A 188 -9.68 -3.39 2.12
CA SER A 188 -9.43 -2.95 3.50
C SER A 188 -10.69 -2.71 4.33
N LYS A 189 -11.89 -2.73 3.72
CA LYS A 189 -13.15 -2.42 4.38
C LYS A 189 -13.46 -3.40 5.50
N GLU A 190 -13.47 -4.66 5.19
CA GLU A 190 -13.79 -5.73 6.13
C GLU A 190 -12.78 -5.83 7.27
N LEU A 191 -11.53 -5.49 7.00
CA LEU A 191 -10.52 -5.45 8.04
C LEU A 191 -10.79 -4.36 9.07
N ARG A 192 -11.29 -3.20 8.65
CA ARG A 192 -11.67 -2.11 9.58
C ARG A 192 -12.79 -2.57 10.49
N GLU A 193 -13.80 -3.22 9.95
CA GLU A 193 -14.92 -3.79 10.70
C GLU A 193 -14.43 -4.86 11.68
N ALA A 194 -13.54 -5.77 11.26
CA ALA A 194 -12.97 -6.79 12.14
C ALA A 194 -12.04 -6.21 13.23
N GLN A 195 -11.27 -5.16 12.94
CA GLN A 195 -10.42 -4.50 13.94
C GLN A 195 -11.23 -3.76 15.00
N GLU A 196 -12.39 -3.24 14.63
CA GLU A 196 -13.33 -2.64 15.59
C GLU A 196 -13.94 -3.71 16.49
N TYR A 197 -14.22 -4.89 15.94
CA TYR A 197 -14.86 -5.99 16.68
C TYR A 197 -13.88 -6.76 17.59
N GLU A 198 -12.65 -7.06 17.10
CA GLU A 198 -11.70 -7.90 17.85
C GLU A 198 -10.77 -7.13 18.81
N SER A 199 -10.67 -5.82 18.69
CA SER A 199 -9.78 -4.94 19.52
C SER A 199 -8.32 -5.41 19.63
N LYS A 200 -7.86 -6.31 18.75
CA LYS A 200 -6.51 -6.91 18.83
C LYS A 200 -5.47 -6.04 18.13
N PRO A 201 -4.44 -5.55 18.86
CA PRO A 201 -3.33 -4.84 18.25
C PRO A 201 -2.47 -5.80 17.41
N GLY A 202 -2.03 -5.33 16.24
CA GLY A 202 -1.04 -6.05 15.41
C GLY A 202 -1.61 -6.87 14.26
N LEU A 203 -2.91 -6.79 13.98
CA LEU A 203 -3.48 -7.37 12.77
C LEU A 203 -3.02 -6.58 11.54
N HIS A 204 -2.29 -7.23 10.65
CA HIS A 204 -1.95 -6.65 9.36
C HIS A 204 -3.18 -6.66 8.45
N GLY A 205 -3.50 -5.51 7.86
CA GLY A 205 -4.66 -5.31 7.02
C GLY A 205 -4.60 -6.00 5.67
N TRP A 206 -3.41 -6.29 5.23
CA TRP A 206 -3.13 -6.95 3.97
C TRP A 206 -1.72 -7.54 3.99
N GLY A 207 -1.45 -8.41 3.03
CA GLY A 207 -0.14 -9.01 2.82
C GLY A 207 0.17 -9.19 1.34
N CYS A 208 1.40 -9.55 1.03
CA CYS A 208 1.80 -9.88 -0.33
C CYS A 208 2.89 -10.94 -0.37
N THR A 209 3.02 -11.61 -1.50
CA THR A 209 4.14 -12.53 -1.75
C THR A 209 5.47 -11.78 -1.87
N ARG A 210 6.58 -12.45 -1.56
CA ARG A 210 7.92 -11.83 -1.49
C ARG A 210 8.41 -11.26 -2.83
N ASN A 211 7.91 -11.77 -3.93
CA ASN A 211 8.24 -11.34 -5.29
C ASN A 211 7.40 -10.16 -5.79
N CYS A 212 6.46 -9.65 -4.99
CA CYS A 212 5.77 -8.40 -5.31
C CYS A 212 6.74 -7.22 -5.34
N LEU A 213 6.59 -6.39 -6.36
CA LEU A 213 7.38 -5.18 -6.54
C LEU A 213 7.07 -4.17 -5.42
N LYS A 214 8.08 -3.47 -4.99
CA LYS A 214 7.94 -2.36 -4.06
C LYS A 214 7.86 -1.06 -4.86
N PRO A 215 7.08 -0.06 -4.40
CA PRO A 215 7.18 1.29 -4.93
C PRO A 215 8.61 1.80 -4.87
N GLU A 216 9.01 2.56 -5.86
CA GLU A 216 10.30 3.26 -5.87
C GLU A 216 10.20 4.47 -4.94
N VAL A 217 11.19 4.64 -4.07
CA VAL A 217 11.20 5.74 -3.09
C VAL A 217 12.49 6.52 -3.22
N ASP A 218 12.34 7.81 -3.43
CA ASP A 218 13.43 8.78 -3.40
C ASP A 218 13.16 9.83 -2.32
N VAL A 219 14.23 10.37 -1.74
CA VAL A 219 14.13 11.39 -0.70
C VAL A 219 15.16 12.47 -0.97
N VAL A 220 14.67 13.69 -1.18
CA VAL A 220 15.50 14.86 -1.44
C VAL A 220 15.24 15.94 -0.39
N LEU A 221 16.21 16.82 -0.19
CA LEU A 221 16.04 18.06 0.55
C LEU A 221 15.70 19.15 -0.46
N VAL A 222 14.66 19.92 -0.17
CA VAL A 222 14.19 21.06 -0.97
C VAL A 222 14.06 22.28 -0.08
N GLU A 223 14.07 23.47 -0.67
CA GLU A 223 13.85 24.71 0.06
C GLU A 223 12.38 24.83 0.49
N ASP A 224 12.12 25.54 1.58
CA ASP A 224 10.75 25.68 2.11
C ASP A 224 9.79 26.39 1.13
N GLY A 225 10.34 27.25 0.25
CA GLY A 225 9.61 27.91 -0.83
C GLY A 225 9.24 27.02 -2.02
N ASP A 226 9.88 25.85 -2.16
CA ASP A 226 9.60 24.92 -3.26
C ASP A 226 8.21 24.30 -3.12
N ARG A 227 7.39 24.49 -4.14
CA ARG A 227 6.03 23.91 -4.15
C ARG A 227 6.04 22.47 -4.60
N LEU A 228 5.05 21.71 -4.12
CA LEU A 228 4.72 20.39 -4.68
C LEU A 228 3.95 20.58 -5.98
N GLU A 229 4.51 20.14 -7.09
CA GLU A 229 3.88 20.22 -8.40
C GLU A 229 3.88 18.85 -9.08
N ALA A 230 2.72 18.49 -9.62
CA ALA A 230 2.61 17.28 -10.40
C ALA A 230 3.43 17.40 -11.72
N PRO A 231 4.05 16.33 -12.19
CA PRO A 231 4.73 16.33 -13.49
C PRO A 231 3.79 16.77 -14.61
N ARG A 232 4.35 17.45 -15.63
CA ARG A 232 3.56 17.92 -16.77
C ARG A 232 2.78 16.77 -17.43
N GLY A 233 1.48 16.96 -17.60
CA GLY A 233 0.57 15.96 -18.17
C GLY A 233 0.10 14.87 -17.18
N ALA A 234 0.47 14.96 -15.91
CA ALA A 234 -0.10 14.11 -14.88
C ALA A 234 -1.46 14.64 -14.41
N ALA A 235 -2.39 13.73 -14.12
CA ALA A 235 -3.65 14.07 -13.49
C ALA A 235 -3.49 14.12 -11.97
N VAL A 236 -3.81 15.25 -11.34
CA VAL A 236 -3.78 15.39 -9.88
C VAL A 236 -5.00 14.69 -9.28
N LEU A 237 -4.73 13.75 -8.37
CA LEU A 237 -5.77 12.97 -7.67
C LEU A 237 -6.03 13.51 -6.27
N LEU A 238 -5.01 14.05 -5.62
CA LEU A 238 -5.10 14.63 -4.28
C LEU A 238 -3.99 15.68 -4.12
N HIS A 239 -4.34 16.84 -3.59
CA HIS A 239 -3.37 17.83 -3.13
C HIS A 239 -3.89 18.41 -1.82
N GLU A 240 -3.23 18.12 -0.72
CA GLU A 240 -3.65 18.54 0.61
C GLU A 240 -2.47 19.02 1.44
N GLU A 241 -2.68 20.11 2.14
CA GLU A 241 -1.83 20.53 3.26
C GLU A 241 -2.49 20.07 4.57
N ARG A 242 -1.76 19.33 5.38
CA ARG A 242 -2.23 18.87 6.69
C ARG A 242 -1.34 19.46 7.78
N ARG A 243 -1.94 20.24 8.66
CA ARG A 243 -1.30 20.78 9.84
C ARG A 243 -1.72 20.00 11.07
N THR A 244 -0.75 19.63 11.88
CA THR A 244 -0.95 19.04 13.20
C THR A 244 -0.32 19.95 14.24
N GLU A 245 -0.64 19.75 15.51
CA GLU A 245 -0.01 20.50 16.62
C GLU A 245 1.54 20.38 16.63
N PHE A 246 2.07 19.33 16.02
CA PHE A 246 3.49 18.99 16.07
C PHE A 246 4.22 19.18 14.75
N SER A 247 3.51 19.21 13.62
CA SER A 247 4.12 19.38 12.30
C SER A 247 3.07 19.60 11.21
N GLY A 248 3.45 20.33 10.16
CA GLY A 248 2.72 20.36 8.91
C GLY A 248 3.35 19.43 7.88
N TYR A 249 2.55 18.88 6.98
CA TYR A 249 3.02 18.20 5.79
C TYR A 249 2.08 18.47 4.62
N GLU A 250 2.65 18.53 3.44
CA GLU A 250 1.93 18.67 2.19
C GLU A 250 1.99 17.36 1.43
N ILE A 251 0.86 16.93 0.88
CA ILE A 251 0.75 15.67 0.12
C ILE A 251 0.21 15.98 -1.26
N LEU A 252 0.88 15.47 -2.28
CA LEU A 252 0.44 15.48 -3.66
C LEU A 252 0.41 14.04 -4.18
N LYS A 253 -0.78 13.57 -4.59
CA LYS A 253 -0.97 12.29 -5.29
C LYS A 253 -1.38 12.59 -6.73
N TYR A 254 -0.75 11.96 -7.69
CA TYR A 254 -1.00 12.17 -9.11
C TYR A 254 -0.88 10.87 -9.90
N ARG A 255 -1.53 10.84 -11.07
CA ARG A 255 -1.42 9.75 -12.04
C ARG A 255 -0.66 10.26 -13.28
N LEU A 256 0.39 9.55 -13.64
CA LEU A 256 1.12 9.79 -14.87
C LEU A 256 0.29 9.34 -16.08
N GLY A 257 0.26 10.12 -17.15
CA GLY A 257 -0.34 9.71 -18.41
C GLY A 257 0.37 8.49 -19.01
N SER A 258 -0.33 7.73 -19.84
CA SER A 258 0.15 6.47 -20.43
C SER A 258 1.47 6.60 -21.22
N GLY A 259 1.83 7.80 -21.70
CA GLY A 259 3.09 8.09 -22.38
C GLY A 259 4.28 8.43 -21.48
N ALA A 260 4.04 8.71 -20.20
CA ALA A 260 5.07 9.13 -19.23
C ALA A 260 5.71 7.96 -18.48
N PHE A 261 5.22 6.75 -18.67
CA PHE A 261 5.72 5.55 -18.02
C PHE A 261 7.02 5.06 -18.68
N ARG A 262 8.11 5.80 -18.49
CA ARG A 262 9.46 5.26 -18.73
C ARG A 262 9.94 4.62 -17.44
N ARG A 263 10.24 3.30 -17.48
CA ARG A 263 11.02 2.65 -16.43
C ARG A 263 12.29 3.48 -16.23
N PRO A 264 12.54 4.05 -15.03
CA PRO A 264 13.83 4.67 -14.79
C PRO A 264 14.91 3.62 -14.97
N ALA A 265 15.96 3.99 -15.70
CA ALA A 265 17.12 3.14 -15.87
C ALA A 265 17.65 2.80 -14.47
N ARG A 266 17.85 1.50 -14.19
CA ARG A 266 18.43 1.02 -12.94
C ARG A 266 19.67 1.85 -12.63
N ALA A 267 19.62 2.67 -11.57
CA ALA A 267 20.79 3.40 -11.10
C ALA A 267 21.89 2.37 -10.80
N ARG A 268 22.96 2.41 -11.59
CA ARG A 268 24.17 1.59 -11.37
C ARG A 268 24.67 1.93 -9.95
N ARG A 269 24.52 1.01 -9.02
CA ARG A 269 25.18 1.08 -7.72
C ARG A 269 26.68 1.31 -7.98
N ARG A 270 27.17 2.53 -7.79
CA ARG A 270 28.60 2.78 -7.68
C ARG A 270 29.10 1.99 -6.48
N ARG A 271 29.79 0.87 -6.74
CA ARG A 271 30.63 0.21 -5.73
C ARG A 271 31.67 1.26 -5.30
N ARG A 272 31.56 1.74 -4.08
CA ARG A 272 32.71 2.39 -3.44
C ARG A 272 33.79 1.32 -3.28
N ARG A 273 34.94 1.56 -3.90
CA ARG A 273 36.21 0.92 -3.56
C ARG A 273 36.72 1.51 -2.26
#